data_b18dc5530fcc7fbfe628035def331ae2
#
_entry.id   b18dc5530fcc7fbfe628035def331ae2
#
_cell.length_a   1.000
_cell.length_b   1.000
_cell.length_c   1.000
_cell.angle_alpha   90.00
_cell.angle_beta   90.00
_cell.angle_gamma   90.00
#
_symmetry.space_group_name_H-M   'P 1'
#
loop_
_entity.id
_entity.type
_entity.pdbx_description
1 polymer ?
#
loop_
_entity_poly.entity_id
_entity_poly.type
_entity_poly.pdbx_seq_one_letter_code
_entity_poly.pdbx_strand_id
1 'polypeptide(L)'
;MSGIEAIDTKSATPISTAGSSAIYNGVAQPDEGEVIESAFESLVILESPDSIEAEAIRGLRTRIMAQHVREGRRALAICTPTEDTGSSFVAANLATAMAQIGVKTLVVDANLRDPKIAGMFRLDSNANGLSDYLANSDLTVDGVLQETALPSLSVITAGSLRPNPQELLAGGRFKQFMDQLLREFELTIIDTTATSRCTDAQRVATVAGYSLIVARKHKSHVKDIATLVSLLRADRSNVVGTVLNDF
;
A
#
# COMPACT_ATOMS: atom_id res chain seq x y z
N MET A 1 -28.94 5.59 -6.88
CA MET A 1 -28.76 5.84 -5.43
C MET A 1 -28.05 4.62 -4.85
N SER A 2 -26.73 4.62 -4.82
CA SER A 2 -25.95 3.54 -4.20
C SER A 2 -25.32 4.10 -2.94
N GLY A 3 -25.81 3.65 -1.79
CA GLY A 3 -25.31 4.04 -0.49
C GLY A 3 -23.89 3.54 -0.29
N ILE A 4 -23.05 4.40 0.24
CA ILE A 4 -21.78 4.02 0.83
C ILE A 4 -22.13 3.46 2.20
N GLU A 5 -22.12 2.14 2.35
CA GLU A 5 -22.17 1.54 3.67
C GLU A 5 -20.83 1.78 4.36
N ALA A 6 -20.86 2.61 5.39
CA ALA A 6 -19.79 2.68 6.38
C ALA A 6 -19.70 1.31 7.05
N ILE A 7 -18.50 0.75 7.11
CA ILE A 7 -18.26 -0.50 7.85
C ILE A 7 -18.42 -0.19 9.33
N ASP A 8 -19.54 -0.63 9.91
CA ASP A 8 -19.83 -0.48 11.34
C ASP A 8 -18.95 -1.47 12.13
N THR A 9 -17.94 -0.93 12.81
CA THR A 9 -17.05 -1.68 13.71
C THR A 9 -17.56 -1.67 15.14
N LYS A 10 -18.84 -1.84 15.37
CA LYS A 10 -19.39 -2.05 16.71
C LYS A 10 -19.41 -3.55 17.02
N SER A 11 -18.35 -4.06 17.58
CA SER A 11 -18.25 -5.04 18.68
C SER A 11 -16.82 -5.62 18.76
N ALA A 12 -15.92 -4.93 19.41
CA ALA A 12 -14.73 -5.53 19.98
C ALA A 12 -14.57 -4.99 21.39
N THR A 13 -14.86 -5.84 22.37
CA THR A 13 -14.61 -5.61 23.79
C THR A 13 -13.09 -5.62 24.00
N PRO A 14 -12.48 -4.67 24.72
CA PRO A 14 -11.07 -4.71 25.01
C PRO A 14 -10.78 -5.82 26.02
N ILE A 15 -9.95 -6.79 25.66
CA ILE A 15 -9.43 -7.80 26.57
C ILE A 15 -8.18 -7.22 27.22
N SER A 16 -8.26 -7.05 28.54
CA SER A 16 -7.15 -6.70 29.42
C SER A 16 -6.10 -7.81 29.42
N THR A 17 -4.87 -7.50 29.05
CA THR A 17 -3.72 -8.41 29.19
C THR A 17 -3.10 -8.24 30.57
N ALA A 18 -3.35 -9.19 31.46
CA ALA A 18 -2.56 -9.39 32.65
C ALA A 18 -1.62 -10.58 32.44
N GLY A 19 -0.33 -10.31 32.48
CA GLY A 19 0.73 -11.11 33.06
C GLY A 19 1.10 -12.45 32.44
N SER A 20 2.25 -12.49 31.76
CA SER A 20 3.18 -13.64 31.90
C SER A 20 4.61 -13.14 31.80
N SER A 21 5.29 -13.08 32.95
CA SER A 21 6.73 -12.82 33.03
C SER A 21 7.50 -14.09 32.65
N ALA A 22 8.17 -14.08 31.50
CA ALA A 22 9.22 -15.04 31.19
C ALA A 22 10.57 -14.30 31.13
N ILE A 23 11.51 -14.84 31.93
CA ILE A 23 12.84 -14.33 32.22
C ILE A 23 13.70 -14.36 30.92
N TYR A 24 14.09 -13.19 30.42
CA TYR A 24 15.21 -13.06 29.51
C TYR A 24 16.25 -12.11 30.13
N ASN A 25 17.38 -12.68 30.54
CA ASN A 25 18.54 -11.95 31.01
C ASN A 25 19.27 -11.29 29.83
N GLY A 26 19.42 -9.97 29.85
CA GLY A 26 20.56 -9.29 29.29
C GLY A 26 20.48 -8.78 27.87
N VAL A 27 19.33 -8.30 27.39
CA VAL A 27 19.24 -7.43 26.20
C VAL A 27 18.53 -6.14 26.62
N ALA A 28 19.14 -4.99 26.29
CA ALA A 28 18.49 -3.69 26.51
C ALA A 28 17.10 -3.72 25.88
N GLN A 29 16.09 -3.30 26.62
CA GLN A 29 14.74 -3.15 26.08
C GLN A 29 14.81 -2.08 24.98
N PRO A 30 14.36 -2.37 23.74
CA PRO A 30 14.25 -1.34 22.72
C PRO A 30 13.28 -0.25 23.21
N ASP A 31 13.61 1.00 22.91
CA ASP A 31 12.77 2.16 23.20
C ASP A 31 11.37 1.94 22.55
N GLU A 32 10.30 2.32 23.24
CA GLU A 32 8.93 2.12 22.75
C GLU A 32 8.70 2.73 21.37
N GLY A 33 9.47 3.77 21.00
CA GLY A 33 9.50 4.37 19.66
C GLY A 33 10.07 3.44 18.58
N GLU A 34 11.15 2.71 18.87
CA GLU A 34 11.79 1.77 17.93
C GLU A 34 10.91 0.53 17.67
N VAL A 35 10.19 0.05 18.68
CA VAL A 35 9.28 -1.09 18.55
C VAL A 35 8.09 -0.76 17.65
N ILE A 36 7.56 0.47 17.75
CA ILE A 36 6.45 0.93 16.91
C ILE A 36 6.91 1.10 15.45
N GLU A 37 8.09 1.69 15.23
CA GLU A 37 8.62 1.91 13.87
C GLU A 37 8.94 0.58 13.18
N SER A 38 9.51 -0.40 13.89
CA SER A 38 9.79 -1.73 13.34
C SER A 38 8.52 -2.53 13.01
N ALA A 39 7.42 -2.34 13.74
CA ALA A 39 6.16 -3.01 13.50
C ALA A 39 5.48 -2.55 12.19
N PHE A 40 5.70 -1.30 11.78
CA PHE A 40 5.17 -0.77 10.52
C PHE A 40 5.93 -1.21 9.27
N GLU A 41 7.14 -1.71 9.42
CA GLU A 41 7.98 -2.18 8.32
C GLU A 41 7.88 -3.70 8.10
N SER A 42 7.07 -4.42 8.86
CA SER A 42 6.99 -5.86 8.81
C SER A 42 5.91 -6.39 7.86
N LEU A 43 6.16 -7.56 7.27
CA LEU A 43 5.16 -8.33 6.55
C LEU A 43 4.44 -9.27 7.54
N VAL A 44 3.51 -8.71 8.34
CA VAL A 44 2.81 -9.46 9.41
C VAL A 44 2.12 -10.72 8.91
N ILE A 45 1.68 -10.72 7.65
CA ILE A 45 1.11 -11.90 6.99
C ILE A 45 2.09 -13.09 6.98
N LEU A 46 3.39 -12.84 6.97
CA LEU A 46 4.45 -13.86 6.95
C LEU A 46 5.08 -14.05 8.32
N GLU A 47 5.37 -12.96 9.02
CA GLU A 47 6.14 -12.97 10.26
C GLU A 47 5.29 -13.28 11.49
N SER A 48 4.01 -12.91 11.47
CA SER A 48 3.07 -13.11 12.58
C SER A 48 1.68 -13.53 12.04
N PRO A 49 1.56 -14.70 11.39
CA PRO A 49 0.35 -15.07 10.64
C PRO A 49 -0.89 -15.24 11.53
N ASP A 50 -0.72 -15.47 12.82
CA ASP A 50 -1.82 -15.63 13.78
C ASP A 50 -2.19 -14.31 14.50
N SER A 51 -1.56 -13.20 14.12
CA SER A 51 -1.85 -11.89 14.72
C SER A 51 -3.21 -11.32 14.27
N ILE A 52 -3.75 -10.40 15.06
CA ILE A 52 -4.99 -9.69 14.75
C ILE A 52 -4.83 -8.89 13.46
N GLU A 53 -3.65 -8.31 13.24
CA GLU A 53 -3.28 -7.55 12.07
C GLU A 53 -3.31 -8.42 10.80
N ALA A 54 -2.72 -9.62 10.88
CA ALA A 54 -2.73 -10.57 9.77
C ALA A 54 -4.17 -10.99 9.43
N GLU A 55 -5.01 -11.22 10.43
CA GLU A 55 -6.43 -11.55 10.21
C GLU A 55 -7.20 -10.38 9.61
N ALA A 56 -6.94 -9.16 10.04
CA ALA A 56 -7.53 -7.95 9.45
C ALA A 56 -7.16 -7.80 7.96
N ILE A 57 -5.90 -8.06 7.59
CA ILE A 57 -5.44 -8.07 6.19
C ILE A 57 -6.12 -9.19 5.39
N ARG A 58 -6.30 -10.39 5.96
CA ARG A 58 -7.06 -11.47 5.29
C ARG A 58 -8.53 -11.08 5.05
N GLY A 59 -9.13 -10.40 6.02
CA GLY A 59 -10.48 -9.83 5.86
C GLY A 59 -10.54 -8.81 4.73
N LEU A 60 -9.55 -7.90 4.66
CA LEU A 60 -9.44 -6.92 3.58
C LEU A 60 -9.23 -7.63 2.22
N ARG A 61 -8.32 -8.61 2.14
CA ARG A 61 -8.12 -9.45 0.95
C ARG A 61 -9.43 -10.02 0.44
N THR A 62 -10.23 -10.63 1.33
CA THR A 62 -11.49 -11.27 0.97
C THR A 62 -12.45 -10.28 0.32
N ARG A 63 -12.54 -9.05 0.84
CA ARG A 63 -13.37 -7.98 0.28
C ARG A 63 -12.85 -7.50 -1.06
N ILE A 64 -11.54 -7.24 -1.18
CA ILE A 64 -10.93 -6.79 -2.45
C ILE A 64 -11.04 -7.87 -3.52
N MET A 65 -10.88 -9.16 -3.17
CA MET A 65 -11.13 -10.26 -4.10
C MET A 65 -12.55 -10.23 -4.65
N ALA A 66 -13.55 -10.13 -3.77
CA ALA A 66 -14.95 -10.19 -4.18
C ALA A 66 -15.41 -8.95 -4.96
N GLN A 67 -14.98 -7.76 -4.55
CA GLN A 67 -15.53 -6.48 -5.04
C GLN A 67 -14.65 -5.82 -6.11
N HIS A 68 -13.43 -6.32 -6.32
CA HIS A 68 -12.46 -5.69 -7.20
C HIS A 68 -11.86 -6.67 -8.21
N VAL A 69 -11.11 -7.66 -7.75
CA VAL A 69 -10.37 -8.58 -8.64
C VAL A 69 -11.33 -9.44 -9.50
N ARG A 70 -12.36 -10.03 -8.89
CA ARG A 70 -13.35 -10.84 -9.61
C ARG A 70 -14.19 -10.05 -10.63
N GLU A 71 -14.27 -8.74 -10.44
CA GLU A 71 -14.91 -7.81 -11.39
C GLU A 71 -13.96 -7.41 -12.55
N GLY A 72 -12.79 -8.05 -12.64
CA GLY A 72 -11.80 -7.78 -13.68
C GLY A 72 -11.01 -6.48 -13.50
N ARG A 73 -11.07 -5.88 -12.32
CA ARG A 73 -10.35 -4.64 -11.99
C ARG A 73 -8.95 -5.01 -11.52
N ARG A 74 -7.93 -4.50 -12.22
CA ARG A 74 -6.54 -4.95 -12.04
C ARG A 74 -5.63 -3.95 -11.36
N ALA A 75 -6.03 -2.71 -11.16
CA ALA A 75 -5.23 -1.68 -10.49
C ALA A 75 -5.93 -1.16 -9.24
N LEU A 76 -5.16 -0.95 -8.18
CA LEU A 76 -5.65 -0.39 -6.92
C LEU A 76 -4.61 0.56 -6.33
N ALA A 77 -4.87 1.87 -6.37
CA ALA A 77 -4.03 2.85 -5.71
C ALA A 77 -4.36 2.92 -4.21
N ILE A 78 -3.34 2.84 -3.36
CA ILE A 78 -3.47 3.03 -1.92
C ILE A 78 -3.21 4.50 -1.62
N CYS A 79 -4.25 5.21 -1.21
CA CYS A 79 -4.21 6.65 -0.97
C CYS A 79 -4.44 6.97 0.51
N THR A 80 -3.84 8.03 0.99
CA THR A 80 -4.01 8.48 2.37
C THR A 80 -4.11 10.01 2.46
N PRO A 81 -4.96 10.56 3.35
CA PRO A 81 -5.07 12.01 3.52
C PRO A 81 -3.85 12.60 4.22
N THR A 82 -3.21 11.86 5.13
CA THR A 82 -2.10 12.32 5.98
C THR A 82 -0.97 11.29 5.97
N GLU A 83 0.23 11.71 6.37
CA GLU A 83 1.39 10.82 6.52
C GLU A 83 1.23 9.84 7.69
N ASP A 84 2.08 8.83 7.72
CA ASP A 84 2.19 7.80 8.77
C ASP A 84 0.85 7.16 9.15
N THR A 85 0.04 6.89 8.16
CA THR A 85 -1.23 6.16 8.34
C THR A 85 -1.06 4.65 8.19
N GLY A 86 0.15 4.19 7.79
CA GLY A 86 0.42 2.80 7.48
C GLY A 86 -0.05 2.38 6.08
N SER A 87 -0.16 3.32 5.14
CA SER A 87 -0.57 3.01 3.75
C SER A 87 0.33 1.99 3.08
N SER A 88 1.66 2.17 3.17
CA SER A 88 2.64 1.24 2.62
C SER A 88 2.57 -0.14 3.30
N PHE A 89 2.35 -0.18 4.63
CA PHE A 89 2.11 -1.42 5.37
C PHE A 89 0.88 -2.16 4.84
N VAL A 90 -0.24 -1.45 4.64
CA VAL A 90 -1.46 -2.05 4.07
C VAL A 90 -1.22 -2.52 2.64
N ALA A 91 -0.52 -1.73 1.81
CA ALA A 91 -0.19 -2.09 0.43
C ALA A 91 0.63 -3.39 0.35
N ALA A 92 1.74 -3.46 1.09
CA ALA A 92 2.65 -4.60 1.09
C ALA A 92 2.00 -5.87 1.64
N ASN A 93 1.29 -5.77 2.78
CA ASN A 93 0.64 -6.91 3.40
C ASN A 93 -0.57 -7.41 2.60
N LEU A 94 -1.36 -6.52 1.99
CA LEU A 94 -2.46 -6.91 1.11
C LEU A 94 -1.93 -7.65 -0.13
N ALA A 95 -0.86 -7.15 -0.76
CA ALA A 95 -0.24 -7.80 -1.90
C ALA A 95 0.30 -9.18 -1.56
N THR A 96 0.98 -9.30 -0.42
CA THR A 96 1.46 -10.57 0.11
C THR A 96 0.30 -11.55 0.32
N ALA A 97 -0.79 -11.10 0.94
CA ALA A 97 -1.98 -11.92 1.18
C ALA A 97 -2.67 -12.36 -0.13
N MET A 98 -2.67 -11.51 -1.17
CA MET A 98 -3.18 -11.87 -2.51
C MET A 98 -2.32 -12.94 -3.18
N ALA A 99 -0.99 -12.77 -3.14
CA ALA A 99 -0.06 -13.73 -3.71
C ALA A 99 -0.13 -15.11 -3.03
N GLN A 100 -0.36 -15.16 -1.71
CA GLN A 100 -0.55 -16.42 -0.96
C GLN A 100 -1.72 -17.27 -1.46
N ILE A 101 -2.72 -16.66 -2.07
CA ILE A 101 -3.86 -17.39 -2.68
C ILE A 101 -3.72 -17.57 -4.19
N GLY A 102 -2.51 -17.34 -4.73
CA GLY A 102 -2.17 -17.57 -6.13
C GLY A 102 -2.55 -16.45 -7.09
N VAL A 103 -3.01 -15.29 -6.62
CA VAL A 103 -3.27 -14.13 -7.49
C VAL A 103 -1.93 -13.54 -7.94
N LYS A 104 -1.68 -13.46 -9.24
CA LYS A 104 -0.45 -12.85 -9.80
C LYS A 104 -0.46 -11.34 -9.51
N THR A 105 0.25 -10.97 -8.45
CA THR A 105 0.20 -9.63 -7.84
C THR A 105 1.50 -8.86 -8.04
N LEU A 106 1.38 -7.57 -8.32
CA LEU A 106 2.48 -6.63 -8.36
C LEU A 106 2.27 -5.53 -7.32
N VAL A 107 3.33 -5.17 -6.60
CA VAL A 107 3.39 -3.92 -5.82
C VAL A 107 4.26 -2.92 -6.55
N VAL A 108 3.77 -1.70 -6.69
CA VAL A 108 4.53 -0.57 -7.25
C VAL A 108 4.66 0.50 -6.18
N ASP A 109 5.88 0.87 -5.83
CA ASP A 109 6.14 2.01 -4.96
C ASP A 109 6.12 3.30 -5.80
N ALA A 110 4.99 3.98 -5.81
CA ALA A 110 4.83 5.29 -6.44
C ALA A 110 4.98 6.45 -5.43
N ASN A 111 5.37 6.16 -4.18
CA ASN A 111 5.81 7.15 -3.23
C ASN A 111 7.27 7.54 -3.50
N LEU A 112 7.51 8.28 -4.58
CA LEU A 112 8.85 8.69 -5.03
C LEU A 112 9.52 9.71 -4.10
N ARG A 113 8.86 10.11 -2.99
CA ARG A 113 9.37 11.10 -2.04
C ARG A 113 9.89 10.47 -0.75
N ASP A 114 9.21 9.43 -0.28
CA ASP A 114 9.54 8.70 0.95
C ASP A 114 9.19 7.21 0.75
N PRO A 115 9.98 6.49 -0.08
CA PRO A 115 9.70 5.12 -0.44
C PRO A 115 9.95 4.17 0.74
N LYS A 116 9.05 3.18 0.92
CA LYS A 116 9.13 2.21 2.02
C LYS A 116 9.04 0.75 1.57
N ILE A 117 8.54 0.51 0.37
CA ILE A 117 8.26 -0.86 -0.11
C ILE A 117 9.54 -1.71 -0.23
N ALA A 118 10.66 -1.12 -0.69
CA ALA A 118 11.93 -1.84 -0.80
C ALA A 118 12.37 -2.44 0.55
N GLY A 119 12.30 -1.65 1.63
CA GLY A 119 12.64 -2.10 2.99
C GLY A 119 11.75 -3.22 3.48
N MET A 120 10.44 -3.12 3.27
CA MET A 120 9.45 -4.14 3.69
C MET A 120 9.69 -5.50 3.05
N PHE A 121 10.10 -5.52 1.79
CA PHE A 121 10.40 -6.76 1.06
C PHE A 121 11.89 -7.14 1.10
N ARG A 122 12.73 -6.37 1.82
CA ARG A 122 14.19 -6.58 1.92
C ARG A 122 14.87 -6.64 0.55
N LEU A 123 14.40 -5.78 -0.37
CA LEU A 123 14.91 -5.68 -1.73
C LEU A 123 16.06 -4.66 -1.81
N ASP A 124 16.85 -4.76 -2.87
CA ASP A 124 17.92 -3.79 -3.12
C ASP A 124 17.33 -2.42 -3.47
N SER A 125 17.49 -1.46 -2.55
CA SER A 125 17.03 -0.09 -2.73
C SER A 125 17.85 0.70 -3.78
N ASN A 126 19.00 0.19 -4.20
CA ASN A 126 19.84 0.80 -5.25
C ASN A 126 19.53 0.24 -6.64
N ALA A 127 18.71 -0.80 -6.75
CA ALA A 127 18.24 -1.29 -8.04
C ALA A 127 17.37 -0.23 -8.74
N ASN A 128 17.35 -0.26 -10.06
CA ASN A 128 16.47 0.60 -10.83
C ASN A 128 15.00 0.34 -10.43
N GLY A 129 14.23 1.42 -10.30
CA GLY A 129 12.82 1.36 -9.98
C GLY A 129 11.96 2.27 -10.85
N LEU A 130 10.77 2.61 -10.35
CA LEU A 130 9.80 3.40 -11.10
C LEU A 130 10.35 4.75 -11.57
N SER A 131 11.02 5.50 -10.70
CA SER A 131 11.57 6.82 -11.05
C SER A 131 12.62 6.74 -12.15
N ASP A 132 13.43 5.66 -12.14
CA ASP A 132 14.49 5.43 -13.14
C ASP A 132 13.87 5.06 -14.47
N TYR A 133 12.86 4.17 -14.48
CA TYR A 133 12.10 3.85 -15.67
C TYR A 133 11.43 5.09 -16.29
N LEU A 134 10.80 5.92 -15.46
CA LEU A 134 10.11 7.11 -15.94
C LEU A 134 11.05 8.17 -16.52
N ALA A 135 12.28 8.25 -15.99
CA ALA A 135 13.29 9.23 -16.44
C ALA A 135 14.16 8.74 -17.62
N ASN A 136 14.28 7.43 -17.83
CA ASN A 136 15.14 6.85 -18.86
C ASN A 136 14.33 6.01 -19.87
N SER A 137 14.33 6.44 -21.14
CA SER A 137 13.60 5.76 -22.22
C SER A 137 14.14 4.36 -22.55
N ASP A 138 15.39 4.08 -22.22
CA ASP A 138 16.05 2.82 -22.56
C ASP A 138 15.73 1.69 -21.56
N LEU A 139 15.19 2.05 -20.39
CA LEU A 139 14.75 1.07 -19.40
C LEU A 139 13.41 0.45 -19.81
N THR A 140 13.36 -0.87 -19.71
CA THR A 140 12.13 -1.67 -19.88
C THR A 140 11.46 -1.95 -18.54
N VAL A 141 10.24 -2.45 -18.53
CA VAL A 141 9.54 -2.89 -17.31
C VAL A 141 10.30 -4.02 -16.65
N ASP A 142 10.78 -5.00 -17.42
CA ASP A 142 11.59 -6.12 -16.90
C ASP A 142 12.89 -5.65 -16.22
N GLY A 143 13.45 -4.53 -16.66
CA GLY A 143 14.66 -3.95 -16.08
C GLY A 143 14.47 -3.27 -14.72
N VAL A 144 13.22 -3.12 -14.26
CA VAL A 144 12.86 -2.53 -12.96
C VAL A 144 12.00 -3.46 -12.12
N LEU A 145 11.58 -4.60 -12.67
CA LEU A 145 10.79 -5.60 -11.97
C LEU A 145 11.70 -6.45 -11.08
N GLN A 146 11.35 -6.61 -9.83
CA GLN A 146 12.03 -7.48 -8.87
C GLN A 146 11.09 -8.60 -8.45
N GLU A 147 11.57 -9.84 -8.57
CA GLU A 147 10.88 -11.00 -8.04
C GLU A 147 11.11 -11.11 -6.53
N THR A 148 10.11 -11.61 -5.81
CA THR A 148 10.22 -11.87 -4.38
C THR A 148 10.36 -13.37 -4.12
N ALA A 149 10.67 -13.75 -2.86
CA ALA A 149 10.66 -15.15 -2.45
C ALA A 149 9.26 -15.80 -2.48
N LEU A 150 8.20 -14.99 -2.61
CA LEU A 150 6.84 -15.48 -2.73
C LEU A 150 6.48 -15.70 -4.20
N PRO A 151 6.10 -16.92 -4.60
CA PRO A 151 5.52 -17.13 -5.92
C PRO A 151 4.32 -16.20 -6.12
N SER A 152 4.12 -15.73 -7.34
CA SER A 152 3.03 -14.82 -7.72
C SER A 152 3.12 -13.39 -7.15
N LEU A 153 4.23 -13.00 -6.50
CA LEU A 153 4.45 -11.63 -6.03
C LEU A 153 5.71 -11.03 -6.65
N SER A 154 5.55 -9.94 -7.35
CA SER A 154 6.64 -9.11 -7.86
C SER A 154 6.54 -7.71 -7.29
N VAL A 155 7.64 -6.98 -7.28
CA VAL A 155 7.74 -5.62 -6.75
C VAL A 155 8.47 -4.73 -7.75
N ILE A 156 7.99 -3.49 -7.89
CA ILE A 156 8.75 -2.41 -8.52
C ILE A 156 8.94 -1.34 -7.45
N THR A 157 10.18 -1.14 -7.05
CA THR A 157 10.57 -0.14 -6.05
C THR A 157 10.48 1.28 -6.62
N ALA A 158 10.55 2.30 -5.78
CA ALA A 158 10.55 3.69 -6.22
C ALA A 158 11.77 4.04 -7.09
N GLY A 159 12.89 3.34 -6.88
CA GLY A 159 14.16 3.65 -7.53
C GLY A 159 14.86 4.88 -6.95
N SER A 160 15.69 5.53 -7.74
CA SER A 160 16.49 6.68 -7.32
C SER A 160 15.61 7.88 -6.94
N LEU A 161 15.91 8.53 -5.81
CA LEU A 161 15.24 9.78 -5.42
C LEU A 161 15.56 10.89 -6.44
N ARG A 162 14.54 11.55 -6.94
CA ARG A 162 14.66 12.61 -7.96
C ARG A 162 13.99 13.90 -7.51
N PRO A 163 14.46 15.07 -7.98
CA PRO A 163 13.91 16.37 -7.56
C PRO A 163 12.52 16.67 -8.11
N ASN A 164 12.07 15.95 -9.15
CA ASN A 164 10.84 16.23 -9.91
C ASN A 164 9.89 15.02 -10.00
N PRO A 165 9.49 14.38 -8.87
CA PRO A 165 8.65 13.18 -8.91
C PRO A 165 7.27 13.44 -9.53
N GLN A 166 6.70 14.62 -9.35
CA GLN A 166 5.40 14.99 -9.87
C GLN A 166 5.38 15.01 -11.40
N GLU A 167 6.40 15.58 -12.03
CA GLU A 167 6.53 15.63 -13.48
C GLU A 167 6.70 14.25 -14.09
N LEU A 168 7.44 13.36 -13.41
CA LEU A 168 7.60 11.98 -13.84
C LEU A 168 6.25 11.23 -13.84
N LEU A 169 5.47 11.35 -12.77
CA LEU A 169 4.15 10.72 -12.67
C LEU A 169 3.10 11.36 -13.58
N ALA A 170 3.23 12.67 -13.88
CA ALA A 170 2.33 13.37 -14.80
C ALA A 170 2.57 13.00 -16.28
N GLY A 171 3.77 12.52 -16.61
CA GLY A 171 4.16 12.16 -17.97
C GLY A 171 3.34 11.00 -18.56
N GLY A 172 3.26 10.98 -19.91
CA GLY A 172 2.56 9.92 -20.64
C GLY A 172 3.20 8.53 -20.44
N ARG A 173 4.50 8.49 -20.10
CA ARG A 173 5.24 7.26 -19.85
C ARG A 173 4.70 6.48 -18.63
N PHE A 174 4.25 7.17 -17.58
CA PHE A 174 3.60 6.50 -16.43
C PHE A 174 2.31 5.77 -16.85
N LYS A 175 1.50 6.38 -17.73
CA LYS A 175 0.31 5.70 -18.24
C LYS A 175 0.67 4.48 -19.08
N GLN A 176 1.65 4.59 -19.97
CA GLN A 176 2.12 3.45 -20.79
C GLN A 176 2.66 2.31 -19.91
N PHE A 177 3.42 2.64 -18.87
CA PHE A 177 3.90 1.70 -17.86
C PHE A 177 2.74 0.94 -17.21
N MET A 178 1.74 1.66 -16.71
CA MET A 178 0.56 1.03 -16.11
C MET A 178 -0.22 0.17 -17.11
N ASP A 179 -0.41 0.64 -18.34
CA ASP A 179 -1.09 -0.13 -19.39
C ASP A 179 -0.38 -1.46 -19.70
N GLN A 180 0.95 -1.52 -19.58
CA GLN A 180 1.73 -2.75 -19.72
C GLN A 180 1.53 -3.67 -18.51
N LEU A 181 1.70 -3.18 -17.29
CA LEU A 181 1.55 -3.96 -16.06
C LEU A 181 0.17 -4.61 -15.94
N LEU A 182 -0.88 -3.89 -16.32
CA LEU A 182 -2.26 -4.39 -16.26
C LEU A 182 -2.56 -5.52 -17.26
N ARG A 183 -1.69 -5.78 -18.21
CA ARG A 183 -1.78 -6.95 -19.11
C ARG A 183 -1.12 -8.17 -18.50
N GLU A 184 -0.10 -7.97 -17.67
CA GLU A 184 0.78 -9.03 -17.17
C GLU A 184 0.35 -9.54 -15.79
N PHE A 185 -0.24 -8.66 -14.94
CA PHE A 185 -0.65 -8.97 -13.58
C PHE A 185 -2.16 -8.98 -13.42
N GLU A 186 -2.65 -9.85 -12.54
CA GLU A 186 -4.08 -9.93 -12.20
C GLU A 186 -4.47 -8.80 -11.22
N LEU A 187 -3.51 -8.38 -10.37
CA LEU A 187 -3.66 -7.25 -9.47
C LEU A 187 -2.36 -6.45 -9.37
N THR A 188 -2.45 -5.14 -9.58
CA THR A 188 -1.36 -4.19 -9.35
C THR A 188 -1.78 -3.24 -8.22
N ILE A 189 -1.10 -3.33 -7.08
CA ILE A 189 -1.28 -2.45 -5.93
C ILE A 189 -0.22 -1.35 -6.01
N ILE A 190 -0.65 -0.09 -5.95
CA ILE A 190 0.25 1.05 -6.12
C ILE A 190 0.24 1.86 -4.82
N ASP A 191 1.35 1.84 -4.10
CA ASP A 191 1.54 2.69 -2.92
C ASP A 191 1.79 4.13 -3.33
N THR A 192 1.20 5.10 -2.62
CA THR A 192 1.28 6.51 -2.99
C THR A 192 1.65 7.41 -1.81
N THR A 193 2.16 8.59 -2.14
CA THR A 193 2.44 9.66 -1.16
C THR A 193 1.14 10.21 -0.56
N ALA A 194 1.19 10.67 0.71
CA ALA A 194 0.05 11.33 1.34
C ALA A 194 -0.38 12.60 0.60
N THR A 195 -1.69 12.79 0.44
CA THR A 195 -2.25 13.93 -0.31
C THR A 195 -2.09 15.27 0.42
N SER A 196 -1.80 15.25 1.73
CA SER A 196 -1.40 16.45 2.47
C SER A 196 -0.08 17.06 1.98
N ARG A 197 0.78 16.27 1.32
CA ARG A 197 2.07 16.74 0.80
C ARG A 197 2.00 17.21 -0.65
N CYS A 198 1.26 16.51 -1.49
CA CYS A 198 1.27 16.73 -2.94
C CYS A 198 0.08 16.06 -3.64
N THR A 199 -0.05 16.35 -4.93
CA THR A 199 -1.10 15.78 -5.79
C THR A 199 -0.69 14.48 -6.47
N ASP A 200 0.48 13.92 -6.17
CA ASP A 200 1.01 12.73 -6.82
C ASP A 200 0.05 11.53 -6.70
N ALA A 201 -0.53 11.33 -5.51
CA ALA A 201 -1.52 10.28 -5.27
C ALA A 201 -2.78 10.41 -6.15
N GLN A 202 -3.25 11.64 -6.40
CA GLN A 202 -4.39 11.89 -7.28
C GLN A 202 -4.07 11.46 -8.72
N ARG A 203 -2.87 11.80 -9.19
CA ARG A 203 -2.42 11.40 -10.54
C ARG A 203 -2.33 9.88 -10.66
N VAL A 204 -1.72 9.22 -9.69
CA VAL A 204 -1.63 7.74 -9.65
C VAL A 204 -3.03 7.12 -9.62
N ALA A 205 -3.90 7.60 -8.74
CA ALA A 205 -5.27 7.09 -8.61
C ALA A 205 -6.11 7.29 -9.88
N THR A 206 -5.91 8.41 -10.61
CA THR A 206 -6.54 8.66 -11.90
C THR A 206 -6.13 7.61 -12.94
N VAL A 207 -4.85 7.28 -13.01
CA VAL A 207 -4.33 6.29 -13.96
C VAL A 207 -4.75 4.88 -13.56
N ALA A 208 -4.76 4.55 -12.27
CA ALA A 208 -5.24 3.28 -11.74
C ALA A 208 -6.75 3.08 -11.92
N GLY A 209 -7.52 4.17 -11.90
CA GLY A 209 -8.98 4.18 -11.99
C GLY A 209 -9.71 3.75 -10.72
N TYR A 210 -9.02 3.15 -9.77
CA TYR A 210 -9.56 2.67 -8.48
C TYR A 210 -8.62 3.00 -7.33
N SER A 211 -9.19 3.36 -6.18
CA SER A 211 -8.42 3.72 -4.99
C SER A 211 -9.03 3.15 -3.71
N LEU A 212 -8.15 2.73 -2.80
CA LEU A 212 -8.45 2.37 -1.43
C LEU A 212 -7.85 3.44 -0.52
N ILE A 213 -8.64 3.98 0.39
CA ILE A 213 -8.16 5.00 1.33
C ILE A 213 -7.70 4.32 2.61
N VAL A 214 -6.49 4.66 3.07
CA VAL A 214 -5.99 4.26 4.39
C VAL A 214 -6.00 5.47 5.31
N ALA A 215 -6.68 5.35 6.43
CA ALA A 215 -6.74 6.34 7.50
C ALA A 215 -6.23 5.71 8.80
N ARG A 216 -5.67 6.51 9.70
CA ARG A 216 -5.21 6.05 11.01
C ARG A 216 -6.06 6.65 12.12
N LYS A 217 -6.46 5.80 13.05
CA LYS A 217 -7.19 6.18 14.26
C LYS A 217 -6.37 7.20 15.07
N HIS A 218 -7.04 8.19 15.62
CA HIS A 218 -6.46 9.31 16.38
C HIS A 218 -5.49 10.22 15.59
N LYS A 219 -5.29 9.99 14.29
CA LYS A 219 -4.41 10.80 13.43
C LYS A 219 -5.16 11.40 12.23
N SER A 220 -5.95 10.62 11.53
CA SER A 220 -6.69 11.09 10.36
C SER A 220 -8.04 11.70 10.77
N HIS A 221 -8.32 12.92 10.30
CA HIS A 221 -9.60 13.56 10.56
C HIS A 221 -10.63 13.14 9.50
N VAL A 222 -11.87 12.92 9.91
CA VAL A 222 -13.00 12.57 9.01
C VAL A 222 -13.16 13.58 7.86
N LYS A 223 -12.93 14.87 8.15
CA LYS A 223 -12.97 15.94 7.14
C LYS A 223 -11.94 15.73 6.03
N ASP A 224 -10.71 15.32 6.38
CA ASP A 224 -9.64 15.11 5.41
C ASP A 224 -9.91 13.88 4.55
N ILE A 225 -10.45 12.82 5.16
CA ILE A 225 -10.91 11.63 4.44
C ILE A 225 -12.03 12.01 3.45
N ALA A 226 -13.03 12.75 3.88
CA ALA A 226 -14.13 13.20 3.02
C ALA A 226 -13.64 14.08 1.86
N THR A 227 -12.68 14.96 2.14
CA THR A 227 -12.04 15.79 1.11
C THR A 227 -11.30 14.92 0.10
N LEU A 228 -10.51 13.96 0.56
CA LEU A 228 -9.78 13.03 -0.32
C LEU A 228 -10.75 12.22 -1.20
N VAL A 229 -11.84 11.68 -0.62
CA VAL A 229 -12.89 10.98 -1.40
C VAL A 229 -13.44 11.87 -2.50
N SER A 230 -13.73 13.14 -2.18
CA SER A 230 -14.27 14.10 -3.15
C SER A 230 -13.31 14.40 -4.28
N LEU A 231 -12.01 14.59 -3.95
CA LEU A 231 -10.94 14.82 -4.94
C LEU A 231 -10.76 13.62 -5.86
N LEU A 232 -10.62 12.41 -5.30
CA LEU A 232 -10.43 11.19 -6.09
C LEU A 232 -11.60 10.95 -7.05
N ARG A 233 -12.84 11.21 -6.60
CA ARG A 233 -14.02 11.09 -7.46
C ARG A 233 -14.06 12.14 -8.57
N ALA A 234 -13.70 13.39 -8.26
CA ALA A 234 -13.57 14.45 -9.26
C ALA A 234 -12.55 14.09 -10.34
N ASP A 235 -11.46 13.43 -9.95
CA ASP A 235 -10.40 12.93 -10.83
C ASP A 235 -10.72 11.56 -11.47
N ARG A 236 -11.98 11.12 -11.40
CA ARG A 236 -12.49 9.86 -12.00
C ARG A 236 -11.84 8.59 -11.46
N SER A 237 -11.31 8.61 -10.25
CA SER A 237 -10.92 7.40 -9.53
C SER A 237 -12.08 6.90 -8.66
N ASN A 238 -12.43 5.62 -8.81
CA ASN A 238 -13.47 4.98 -8.01
C ASN A 238 -12.93 4.57 -6.65
N VAL A 239 -13.41 5.19 -5.59
CA VAL A 239 -13.03 4.81 -4.22
C VAL A 239 -13.76 3.51 -3.85
N VAL A 240 -13.00 2.42 -3.70
CA VAL A 240 -13.55 1.09 -3.38
C VAL A 240 -13.84 0.92 -1.89
N GLY A 241 -13.24 1.74 -1.04
CA GLY A 241 -13.47 1.72 0.41
C GLY A 241 -12.45 2.51 1.19
N THR A 242 -12.59 2.45 2.52
CA THR A 242 -11.64 3.03 3.47
C THR A 242 -11.24 1.97 4.51
N VAL A 243 -9.95 1.86 4.77
CA VAL A 243 -9.37 1.07 5.87
C VAL A 243 -9.02 2.01 7.01
N LEU A 244 -9.48 1.70 8.20
CA LEU A 244 -9.06 2.38 9.42
C LEU A 244 -7.98 1.54 10.10
N ASN A 245 -6.76 2.06 10.10
CA ASN A 245 -5.61 1.49 10.76
C ASN A 245 -5.58 1.95 12.23
N ASP A 246 -5.44 1.04 13.16
CA ASP A 246 -5.52 1.27 14.62
C ASP A 246 -4.18 1.02 15.33
N PHE A 247 -3.05 1.10 14.62
CA PHE A 247 -1.71 0.94 15.19
C PHE A 247 -1.04 2.27 15.45
#